data_ad35c172b7bd43d291b182510cfec83c
#
_entry.id   ad35c172b7bd43d291b182510cfec83c
#
_cell.length_a   1.000
_cell.length_b   1.000
_cell.length_c   1.000
_cell.angle_alpha   90.00
_cell.angle_beta   90.00
_cell.angle_gamma   90.00
#
_symmetry.space_group_name_H-M   'P 1'
#
loop_
_entity.id
_entity.type
_entity.pdbx_description
1 polymer ?
#
loop_
_entity_poly.entity_id
_entity_poly.type
_entity_poly.pdbx_seq_one_letter_code
_entity_poly.pdbx_strand_id
1 'polypeptide(L)'
;MNYIVFDLEWNQCPYGKDQENERIPFEILEIGAVKLNENREMTDQYHVLIQPRVYRKLHHRTKEIIRLDMKELEQGVPFYKAVRQFLSWCGQDC
;
A
#
# COMPACT_ATOMS: atom_id res chain seq x y z
N MET A 1 -13.22 17.03 13.52
CA MET A 1 -12.11 16.08 13.44
C MET A 1 -12.50 14.88 12.59
N ASN A 2 -11.64 14.49 11.66
CA ASN A 2 -11.89 13.33 10.81
C ASN A 2 -11.06 12.13 11.28
N TYR A 3 -11.55 10.94 10.96
CA TYR A 3 -10.84 9.68 11.22
C TYR A 3 -10.40 9.10 9.90
N ILE A 4 -9.17 8.63 9.84
CA ILE A 4 -8.65 7.91 8.67
C ILE A 4 -8.49 6.44 9.06
N VAL A 5 -9.20 5.58 8.35
CA VAL A 5 -9.07 4.13 8.52
C VAL A 5 -8.39 3.62 7.25
N PHE A 6 -7.23 2.99 7.39
CA PHE A 6 -6.49 2.55 6.21
C PHE A 6 -6.00 1.12 6.37
N ASP A 7 -5.78 0.49 5.24
CA ASP A 7 -5.28 -0.88 5.14
C ASP A 7 -4.16 -0.91 4.12
N LEU A 8 -3.18 -1.76 4.37
CA LEU A 8 -2.02 -1.90 3.50
C LEU A 8 -1.90 -3.34 3.02
N GLU A 9 -1.53 -3.51 1.76
CA GLU A 9 -1.10 -4.79 1.24
C GLU A 9 0.40 -4.72 0.98
N TRP A 10 1.12 -5.77 1.28
CA TRP A 10 2.58 -5.79 1.14
C TRP A 10 3.08 -7.11 0.60
N ASN A 11 4.29 -7.06 0.04
CA ASN A 11 5.02 -8.22 -0.44
C ASN A 11 6.15 -8.55 0.53
N GLN A 12 6.46 -9.83 0.66
CA GLN A 12 7.65 -10.30 1.38
C GLN A 12 8.64 -10.82 0.35
N CYS A 13 9.89 -11.06 0.79
CA CYS A 13 10.91 -11.60 -0.08
C CYS A 13 10.48 -12.98 -0.63
N PRO A 14 10.37 -13.12 -1.95
CA PRO A 14 9.95 -14.38 -2.57
C PRO A 14 11.07 -15.42 -2.70
N TYR A 15 12.30 -15.02 -2.36
CA TYR A 15 13.52 -15.84 -2.61
C TYR A 15 14.07 -16.49 -1.35
N GLY A 16 13.40 -16.34 -0.20
CA GLY A 16 13.86 -16.87 1.08
C GLY A 16 14.49 -15.80 1.98
N LYS A 17 14.62 -16.11 3.28
CA LYS A 17 15.09 -15.14 4.28
C LYS A 17 16.51 -14.64 4.05
N ASP A 18 17.40 -15.48 3.54
CA ASP A 18 18.79 -15.13 3.26
C ASP A 18 18.95 -14.13 2.12
N GLN A 19 17.91 -13.94 1.29
CA GLN A 19 17.91 -12.95 0.23
C GLN A 19 16.99 -11.77 0.54
N GLU A 20 16.48 -11.71 1.75
CA GLU A 20 15.64 -10.62 2.21
C GLU A 20 16.44 -9.33 2.35
N ASN A 21 15.86 -8.24 1.90
CA ASN A 21 16.46 -6.92 2.11
C ASN A 21 16.33 -6.56 3.59
N GLU A 22 17.43 -6.36 4.28
CA GLU A 22 17.45 -6.10 5.71
C GLU A 22 16.72 -4.82 6.12
N ARG A 23 16.71 -3.81 5.23
CA ARG A 23 16.04 -2.53 5.48
C ARG A 23 14.58 -2.55 5.13
N ILE A 24 14.19 -3.37 4.14
CA ILE A 24 12.83 -3.46 3.65
C ILE A 24 12.45 -4.94 3.54
N PRO A 25 12.18 -5.60 4.68
CA PRO A 25 11.75 -6.99 4.65
C PRO A 25 10.34 -7.15 4.04
N PHE A 26 9.53 -6.09 4.11
CA PHE A 26 8.18 -6.04 3.53
C PHE A 26 8.07 -4.79 2.68
N GLU A 27 7.60 -4.97 1.46
CA GLU A 27 7.40 -3.86 0.52
C GLU A 27 5.93 -3.59 0.34
N ILE A 28 5.49 -2.36 0.61
CA ILE A 28 4.08 -1.99 0.49
C ILE A 28 3.70 -1.89 -1.00
N LEU A 29 2.60 -2.53 -1.36
CA LEU A 29 2.10 -2.60 -2.74
C LEU A 29 0.83 -1.80 -2.97
N GLU A 30 0.05 -1.57 -1.92
CA GLU A 30 -1.27 -0.95 -2.07
C GLU A 30 -1.65 -0.25 -0.77
N ILE A 31 -2.27 0.92 -0.91
CA ILE A 31 -2.88 1.64 0.20
C ILE A 31 -4.35 1.83 -0.14
N GLY A 32 -5.22 1.36 0.75
CA GLY A 32 -6.65 1.62 0.68
C GLY A 32 -7.09 2.34 1.94
N ALA A 33 -7.91 3.38 1.81
CA ALA A 33 -8.32 4.17 2.97
C ALA A 33 -9.71 4.74 2.81
N VAL A 34 -10.36 5.00 3.95
CA VAL A 34 -11.62 5.72 4.00
C VAL A 34 -11.50 6.85 5.01
N LYS A 35 -12.21 7.92 4.75
CA LYS A 35 -12.27 9.08 5.64
C LYS A 35 -13.66 9.12 6.29
N LEU A 36 -13.68 9.23 7.60
CA LEU A 36 -14.93 9.32 8.36
C LEU A 36 -15.00 10.68 9.05
N ASN A 37 -16.20 11.26 9.10
CA ASN A 37 -16.44 12.49 9.84
C ASN A 37 -16.62 12.20 11.33
N GLU A 38 -16.95 13.21 12.12
CA GLU A 38 -17.17 13.09 13.57
C GLU A 38 -18.29 12.13 13.91
N ASN A 39 -19.26 11.98 13.04
CA ASN A 39 -20.39 11.05 13.20
C ASN A 39 -20.09 9.66 12.66
N ARG A 40 -18.84 9.41 12.27
CA ARG A 40 -18.38 8.14 11.71
C ARG A 40 -19.04 7.77 10.38
N GLU A 41 -19.45 8.79 9.63
CA GLU A 41 -19.96 8.61 8.28
C GLU A 41 -18.82 8.72 7.27
N MET A 42 -18.81 7.85 6.27
CA MET A 42 -17.79 7.86 5.24
C MET A 42 -17.99 9.06 4.31
N THR A 43 -16.98 9.92 4.24
CA THR A 43 -17.04 11.13 3.42
C THR A 43 -16.16 11.04 2.19
N ASP A 44 -15.13 10.16 2.19
CA ASP A 44 -14.24 10.01 1.05
C ASP A 44 -13.53 8.67 1.10
N GLN A 45 -12.95 8.26 -0.03
CA GLN A 45 -12.17 7.04 -0.18
C GLN A 45 -10.90 7.36 -0.94
N TYR A 46 -9.85 6.59 -0.65
CA TYR A 46 -8.57 6.69 -1.33
C TYR A 46 -8.04 5.30 -1.64
N HIS A 47 -7.45 5.13 -2.81
CA HIS A 47 -6.83 3.86 -3.20
C HIS A 47 -5.68 4.14 -4.15
N VAL A 48 -4.55 3.49 -3.93
CA VAL A 48 -3.39 3.62 -4.81
C VAL A 48 -2.61 2.32 -4.86
N LEU A 49 -2.16 1.96 -6.06
CA LEU A 49 -1.21 0.88 -6.26
C LEU A 49 0.19 1.45 -6.31
N ILE A 50 1.14 0.77 -5.68
CA ILE A 50 2.52 1.21 -5.57
C ILE A 50 3.40 0.29 -6.42
N GLN A 51 4.24 0.91 -7.26
CA GLN A 51 5.16 0.19 -8.11
C GLN A 51 6.23 -0.52 -7.27
N PRO A 52 6.36 -1.85 -7.38
CA PRO A 52 7.41 -2.57 -6.63
C PRO A 52 8.79 -2.21 -7.15
N ARG A 53 9.73 -2.03 -6.24
CA ARG A 53 11.12 -1.69 -6.57
C ARG A 53 12.14 -2.60 -5.93
N VAL A 54 11.80 -3.21 -4.80
CA VAL A 54 12.73 -4.07 -4.04
C VAL A 54 12.63 -5.49 -4.53
N TYR A 55 11.44 -6.03 -4.60
CA TYR A 55 11.23 -7.42 -5.02
C TYR A 55 10.55 -7.46 -6.39
N ARG A 56 11.14 -8.20 -7.31
CA ARG A 56 10.66 -8.29 -8.69
C ARG A 56 9.59 -9.37 -8.91
N LYS A 57 9.27 -10.11 -7.86
CA LYS A 57 8.34 -11.22 -7.89
C LYS A 57 7.49 -11.18 -6.63
N LEU A 58 6.24 -11.62 -6.73
CA LEU A 58 5.37 -11.71 -5.56
C LEU A 58 5.64 -12.99 -4.79
N HIS A 59 5.68 -12.87 -3.46
CA HIS A 59 5.71 -14.02 -2.58
C HIS A 59 4.41 -14.82 -2.78
N HIS A 60 4.47 -16.16 -2.70
CA HIS A 60 3.29 -16.98 -2.96
C HIS A 60 2.09 -16.65 -2.07
N ARG A 61 2.33 -16.30 -0.80
CA ARG A 61 1.25 -15.88 0.11
C ARG A 61 0.64 -14.56 -0.28
N THR A 62 1.46 -13.62 -0.70
CA THR A 62 1.00 -12.32 -1.18
C THR A 62 0.12 -12.50 -2.40
N LYS A 63 0.55 -13.34 -3.32
CA LYS A 63 -0.19 -13.63 -4.55
C LYS A 63 -1.56 -14.25 -4.29
N GLU A 64 -1.68 -15.04 -3.24
CA GLU A 64 -2.96 -15.64 -2.83
C GLU A 64 -3.93 -14.62 -2.25
N ILE A 65 -3.42 -13.61 -1.55
CA ILE A 65 -4.23 -12.60 -0.86
C ILE A 65 -4.63 -11.46 -1.78
N ILE A 66 -3.66 -10.88 -2.49
CA ILE A 66 -3.91 -9.76 -3.38
C ILE A 66 -4.11 -10.30 -4.80
N ARG A 67 -5.23 -10.21 -5.37
CA ARG A 67 -5.52 -10.73 -6.70
C ARG A 67 -4.96 -9.85 -7.82
N LEU A 68 -3.76 -9.33 -7.62
CA LEU A 68 -3.05 -8.49 -8.58
C LEU A 68 -1.78 -9.20 -9.02
N ASP A 69 -1.38 -9.04 -10.27
CA ASP A 69 -0.12 -9.57 -10.75
C ASP A 69 0.94 -8.45 -10.77
N MET A 70 2.19 -8.85 -10.98
CA MET A 70 3.33 -7.93 -11.01
C MET A 70 3.18 -6.89 -12.12
N LYS A 71 2.58 -7.28 -13.22
CA LYS A 71 2.36 -6.42 -14.38
C LYS A 71 1.41 -5.27 -14.05
N GLU A 72 0.37 -5.55 -13.30
CA GLU A 72 -0.57 -4.52 -12.84
C GLU A 72 0.09 -3.57 -11.84
N LEU A 73 0.90 -4.12 -10.93
CA LEU A 73 1.61 -3.33 -9.93
C LEU A 73 2.68 -2.43 -10.55
N GLU A 74 3.30 -2.85 -11.65
CA GLU A 74 4.27 -2.04 -12.36
C GLU A 74 3.65 -0.76 -12.94
N GLN A 75 2.34 -0.74 -13.11
CA GLN A 75 1.59 0.44 -13.55
C GLN A 75 1.32 1.41 -12.39
N GLY A 76 1.63 1.02 -11.17
CA GLY A 76 1.41 1.85 -9.98
C GLY A 76 2.37 3.02 -9.90
N VAL A 77 2.17 3.86 -8.88
CA VAL A 77 3.04 5.03 -8.66
C VAL A 77 4.21 4.67 -7.76
N PRO A 78 5.32 5.42 -7.83
CA PRO A 78 6.44 5.23 -6.91
C PRO A 78 6.00 5.41 -5.46
N PHE A 79 6.62 4.69 -4.53
CA PHE A 79 6.26 4.70 -3.12
C PHE A 79 6.22 6.12 -2.53
N TYR A 80 7.27 6.92 -2.77
CA TYR A 80 7.33 8.29 -2.22
C TYR A 80 6.15 9.15 -2.69
N LYS A 81 5.73 8.96 -3.93
CA LYS A 81 4.62 9.71 -4.51
C LYS A 81 3.30 9.26 -3.92
N ALA A 82 3.13 7.95 -3.71
CA ALA A 82 1.93 7.39 -3.07
C ALA A 82 1.78 7.93 -1.65
N VAL A 83 2.86 7.96 -0.87
CA VAL A 83 2.85 8.46 0.50
C VAL A 83 2.48 9.94 0.53
N ARG A 84 3.06 10.74 -0.36
CA ARG A 84 2.75 12.17 -0.45
C ARG A 84 1.28 12.41 -0.79
N GLN A 85 0.77 11.67 -1.76
CA GLN A 85 -0.63 11.77 -2.16
C GLN A 85 -1.56 11.36 -1.01
N PHE A 86 -1.21 10.28 -0.32
CA PHE A 86 -1.99 9.80 0.82
C PHE A 86 -2.05 10.84 1.94
N LEU A 87 -0.91 11.39 2.31
CA LEU A 87 -0.85 12.41 3.37
C LEU A 87 -1.61 13.68 2.98
N SER A 88 -1.52 14.07 1.72
CA SER A 88 -2.28 15.21 1.21
C SER A 88 -3.78 14.94 1.27
N TRP A 89 -4.19 13.74 0.91
CA TRP A 89 -5.60 13.33 0.97
C TRP A 89 -6.12 13.31 2.41
N CYS A 90 -5.29 12.88 3.37
CA CYS A 90 -5.68 12.87 4.79
C CYS A 90 -6.05 14.26 5.28
N GLY A 91 -5.35 15.29 4.83
CA GLY A 91 -5.60 16.65 5.26
C GLY A 91 -5.03 16.93 6.64
N GLN A 92 -5.43 18.04 7.22
CA GLN A 92 -4.92 18.50 8.52
C GLN A 92 -5.89 18.27 9.68
N ASP A 93 -7.11 17.88 9.40
CA ASP A 93 -8.17 17.74 10.40
C ASP A 93 -8.47 16.27 10.73
N CYS A 94 -7.43 15.49 10.95
CA CYS A 94 -7.59 14.09 11.31
C CYS A 94 -6.58 13.66 12.38
#